data_d114c12c3aa6f13c9f8a9300dee42806
#
_entry.id   d114c12c3aa6f13c9f8a9300dee42806
#
_cell.length_a   1.000
_cell.length_b   1.000
_cell.length_c   1.000
_cell.angle_alpha   90.00
_cell.angle_beta   90.00
_cell.angle_gamma   90.00
#
_symmetry.space_group_name_H-M   'P 1'
#
loop_
_entity.id
_entity.type
_entity.pdbx_description
1 polymer ?
#
loop_
_entity_poly.entity_id
_entity_poly.type
_entity_poly.pdbx_seq_one_letter_code
_entity_poly.pdbx_strand_id
1 'polypeptide(L)'
;MDATSDGGKIAAALGWGVVAEQKLGPYEAVSFAGEFAPAAGGACAIDKGNVALFDGAKLVALIYAPSSTPEAIGNISPAGTRMRIFDGSLAPAPIGDVALTADGAIEIGPVAAEDSVCGGTDVVPNLYGTRIDKVRTALFRKGWRPSKGASLNLKDPLQSFTNSLRQRGIVEAQSCAPTGLTYCSYEYRKGAMVLEVTSTGDATFPTVTDYSVKCKPPK
;
A
#
# COMPACT_ATOMS: atom_id res chain seq x y z
N MET A 1 9.19 1.14 14.83
CA MET A 1 10.21 0.31 14.14
C MET A 1 11.57 0.74 14.61
N ASP A 2 12.52 -0.20 14.78
CA ASP A 2 13.91 0.17 15.06
C ASP A 2 14.56 0.70 13.79
N ALA A 3 15.20 1.87 13.89
CA ALA A 3 15.85 2.53 12.77
C ALA A 3 17.10 1.74 12.32
N THR A 4 17.20 1.46 11.03
CA THR A 4 18.30 0.67 10.44
C THR A 4 19.25 1.54 9.61
N SER A 5 18.72 2.48 8.83
CA SER A 5 19.48 3.42 8.01
C SER A 5 20.11 4.54 8.84
N ASP A 6 21.11 5.21 8.30
CA ASP A 6 21.71 6.37 8.94
C ASP A 6 20.70 7.51 9.12
N GLY A 7 19.87 7.77 8.09
CA GLY A 7 18.80 8.76 8.17
C GLY A 7 17.76 8.42 9.24
N GLY A 8 17.36 7.13 9.34
CA GLY A 8 16.45 6.67 10.38
C GLY A 8 17.01 6.84 11.79
N LYS A 9 18.29 6.51 12.00
CA LYS A 9 18.98 6.73 13.29
C LYS A 9 19.04 8.21 13.65
N ILE A 10 19.24 9.10 12.68
CA ILE A 10 19.21 10.56 12.90
C ILE A 10 17.82 10.99 13.34
N ALA A 11 16.76 10.55 12.65
CA ALA A 11 15.38 10.87 13.01
C ALA A 11 15.06 10.37 14.43
N ALA A 12 15.41 9.13 14.75
CA ALA A 12 15.21 8.54 16.08
C ALA A 12 15.98 9.30 17.18
N ALA A 13 17.22 9.70 16.93
CA ALA A 13 18.05 10.47 17.88
C ALA A 13 17.46 11.87 18.17
N LEU A 14 16.70 12.43 17.23
CA LEU A 14 15.96 13.68 17.39
C LEU A 14 14.59 13.50 18.08
N GLY A 15 14.24 12.28 18.50
CA GLY A 15 12.99 11.98 19.21
C GLY A 15 11.80 11.66 18.32
N TRP A 16 12.00 11.47 17.02
CA TRP A 16 10.94 11.06 16.09
C TRP A 16 10.74 9.55 16.09
N GLY A 17 9.50 9.11 15.97
CA GLY A 17 9.18 7.69 15.73
C GLY A 17 9.37 7.32 14.28
N VAL A 18 10.31 6.43 13.96
CA VAL A 18 10.52 5.93 12.59
C VAL A 18 9.39 4.99 12.21
N VAL A 19 8.70 5.27 11.10
CA VAL A 19 7.56 4.52 10.58
C VAL A 19 8.02 3.51 9.53
N ALA A 20 8.79 3.97 8.52
CA ALA A 20 9.30 3.12 7.45
C ALA A 20 10.60 3.67 6.87
N GLU A 21 11.39 2.77 6.30
CA GLU A 21 12.63 3.07 5.59
C GLU A 21 12.61 2.37 4.23
N GLN A 22 12.96 3.09 3.14
CA GLN A 22 12.94 2.62 1.77
C GLN A 22 14.11 3.18 0.96
N LYS A 23 14.47 2.52 -0.13
CA LYS A 23 15.41 3.06 -1.12
C LYS A 23 14.66 3.80 -2.23
N LEU A 24 15.18 4.97 -2.62
CA LEU A 24 14.77 5.69 -3.82
C LEU A 24 16.03 6.06 -4.63
N GLY A 25 16.41 5.22 -5.58
CA GLY A 25 17.67 5.36 -6.29
C GLY A 25 18.86 5.33 -5.32
N PRO A 26 19.73 6.35 -5.33
CA PRO A 26 20.87 6.43 -4.41
C PRO A 26 20.48 6.83 -2.98
N TYR A 27 19.28 7.37 -2.78
CA TYR A 27 18.84 7.93 -1.51
C TYR A 27 18.19 6.90 -0.60
N GLU A 28 18.30 7.13 0.70
CA GLU A 28 17.49 6.50 1.73
C GLU A 28 16.32 7.41 2.09
N ALA A 29 15.10 6.90 1.91
CA ALA A 29 13.89 7.58 2.31
C ALA A 29 13.43 7.04 3.66
N VAL A 30 13.16 7.95 4.58
CA VAL A 30 12.71 7.63 5.94
C VAL A 30 11.39 8.35 6.18
N SER A 31 10.33 7.61 6.47
CA SER A 31 9.11 8.16 7.03
C SER A 31 9.20 8.13 8.55
N PHE A 32 8.86 9.24 9.20
CA PHE A 32 8.89 9.41 10.65
C PHE A 32 7.81 10.35 11.13
N ALA A 33 7.36 10.19 12.36
CA ALA A 33 6.23 10.92 12.92
C ALA A 33 6.47 11.39 14.34
N GLY A 34 5.81 12.49 14.71
CA GLY A 34 5.88 13.05 16.05
C GLY A 34 4.81 12.50 16.99
N GLU A 35 3.69 11.98 16.47
CA GLU A 35 2.58 11.50 17.28
C GLU A 35 2.00 10.20 16.73
N PHE A 36 1.58 9.33 17.66
CA PHE A 36 0.93 8.04 17.38
C PHE A 36 -0.29 7.90 18.29
N ALA A 37 -1.48 7.83 17.69
CA ALA A 37 -2.72 7.59 18.42
C ALA A 37 -3.06 6.09 18.40
N PRO A 38 -3.15 5.42 19.58
CA PRO A 38 -3.56 4.02 19.64
C PRO A 38 -4.96 3.81 19.04
N ALA A 39 -5.13 2.71 18.33
CA ALA A 39 -6.38 2.34 17.69
C ALA A 39 -6.73 0.88 17.89
N ALA A 40 -7.91 0.46 17.45
CA ALA A 40 -8.39 -0.90 17.58
C ALA A 40 -7.44 -1.91 16.87
N GLY A 41 -7.25 -3.08 17.49
CA GLY A 41 -6.44 -4.17 16.92
C GLY A 41 -4.93 -3.97 17.04
N GLY A 42 -4.46 -3.04 17.90
CA GLY A 42 -3.03 -2.77 18.09
C GLY A 42 -2.40 -1.91 17.00
N ALA A 43 -3.23 -1.35 16.11
CA ALA A 43 -2.78 -0.37 15.12
C ALA A 43 -2.62 1.01 15.77
N CYS A 44 -1.87 1.90 15.10
CA CYS A 44 -1.74 3.30 15.49
C CYS A 44 -2.06 4.18 14.28
N ALA A 45 -2.89 5.20 14.49
CA ALA A 45 -2.96 6.31 13.57
C ALA A 45 -1.73 7.20 13.76
N ILE A 46 -1.22 7.75 12.67
CA ILE A 46 -0.01 8.56 12.63
C ILE A 46 -0.38 10.01 12.43
N ASP A 47 0.20 10.89 13.25
CA ASP A 47 0.07 12.34 13.07
C ASP A 47 1.46 12.99 13.10
N LYS A 48 1.54 14.22 12.57
CA LYS A 48 2.79 14.98 12.43
C LYS A 48 3.88 14.19 11.68
N GLY A 49 3.47 13.44 10.67
CA GLY A 49 4.37 12.64 9.86
C GLY A 49 5.09 13.46 8.80
N ASN A 50 6.30 13.00 8.48
CA ASN A 50 7.17 13.58 7.47
C ASN A 50 7.91 12.47 6.73
N VAL A 51 8.46 12.81 5.55
CA VAL A 51 9.39 11.95 4.82
C VAL A 51 10.66 12.72 4.53
N ALA A 52 11.81 12.16 4.88
CA ALA A 52 13.10 12.72 4.53
C ALA A 52 13.86 11.78 3.60
N LEU A 53 14.60 12.38 2.65
CA LEU A 53 15.55 11.68 1.81
C LEU A 53 16.97 12.02 2.25
N PHE A 54 17.80 10.99 2.40
CA PHE A 54 19.18 11.10 2.86
C PHE A 54 20.15 10.52 1.83
N ASP A 55 21.32 11.16 1.73
CA ASP A 55 22.53 10.59 1.12
C ASP A 55 23.51 10.29 2.25
N GLY A 56 23.58 9.03 2.66
CA GLY A 56 24.20 8.65 3.92
C GLY A 56 23.57 9.39 5.11
N ALA A 57 24.36 10.14 5.86
CA ALA A 57 23.89 10.96 6.99
C ALA A 57 23.42 12.38 6.57
N LYS A 58 23.54 12.74 5.29
CA LYS A 58 23.20 14.09 4.82
C LYS A 58 21.73 14.16 4.39
N LEU A 59 20.95 15.05 5.02
CA LEU A 59 19.59 15.38 4.57
C LEU A 59 19.65 16.06 3.20
N VAL A 60 18.94 15.48 2.22
CA VAL A 60 18.83 15.99 0.85
C VAL A 60 17.50 16.71 0.62
N ALA A 61 16.41 16.11 1.11
CA ALA A 61 15.07 16.68 0.97
C ALA A 61 14.20 16.32 2.19
N LEU A 62 13.27 17.21 2.51
CA LEU A 62 12.23 17.00 3.52
C LEU A 62 10.87 17.26 2.92
N ILE A 63 9.98 16.28 3.01
CA ILE A 63 8.60 16.33 2.56
C ILE A 63 7.72 16.36 3.82
N TYR A 64 6.89 17.39 3.93
CA TYR A 64 5.99 17.58 5.05
C TYR A 64 4.64 18.10 4.58
N ALA A 65 3.60 17.83 5.34
CA ALA A 65 2.27 18.39 5.11
C ALA A 65 2.12 19.71 5.88
N PRO A 66 1.59 20.77 5.25
CA PRO A 66 1.21 21.99 5.98
C PRO A 66 0.19 21.68 7.07
N SER A 67 0.22 22.41 8.17
CA SER A 67 -0.72 22.23 9.30
C SER A 67 -2.20 22.42 8.93
N SER A 68 -2.47 23.05 7.78
CA SER A 68 -3.83 23.18 7.22
C SER A 68 -4.31 21.96 6.42
N THR A 69 -3.44 20.96 6.19
CA THR A 69 -3.80 19.74 5.49
C THR A 69 -4.42 18.75 6.47
N PRO A 70 -5.62 18.21 6.18
CA PRO A 70 -6.31 17.31 7.11
C PRO A 70 -5.63 15.94 7.22
N GLU A 71 -4.91 15.51 6.19
CA GLU A 71 -4.23 14.23 6.16
C GLU A 71 -2.76 14.39 6.60
N ALA A 72 -2.38 13.65 7.64
CA ALA A 72 -0.99 13.52 8.02
C ALA A 72 -0.24 12.58 7.06
N ILE A 73 1.03 12.83 6.84
CA ILE A 73 1.90 11.85 6.16
C ILE A 73 2.10 10.67 7.12
N GLY A 74 1.95 9.47 6.61
CA GLY A 74 2.12 8.22 7.36
C GLY A 74 3.27 7.39 6.84
N ASN A 75 2.95 6.32 6.14
CA ASN A 75 3.88 5.33 5.65
C ASN A 75 4.42 5.66 4.25
N ILE A 76 5.53 5.01 3.87
CA ILE A 76 6.06 4.99 2.50
C ILE A 76 6.23 3.55 2.03
N SER A 77 6.02 3.28 0.74
CA SER A 77 6.30 1.98 0.15
C SER A 77 6.84 2.11 -1.28
N PRO A 78 7.55 1.07 -1.78
CA PRO A 78 7.96 1.04 -3.18
C PRO A 78 6.75 1.03 -4.13
N ALA A 79 6.84 1.77 -5.25
CA ALA A 79 5.86 1.78 -6.33
C ALA A 79 6.59 1.74 -7.70
N GLY A 80 7.14 0.57 -8.04
CA GLY A 80 8.02 0.40 -9.19
C GLY A 80 9.35 1.13 -9.01
N THR A 81 9.62 2.13 -9.85
CA THR A 81 10.80 3.02 -9.75
C THR A 81 10.55 4.25 -8.89
N ARG A 82 9.35 4.38 -8.34
CA ARG A 82 8.91 5.47 -7.45
C ARG A 82 8.78 4.98 -6.02
N MET A 83 8.61 5.91 -5.12
CA MET A 83 8.20 5.69 -3.75
C MET A 83 6.83 6.33 -3.56
N ARG A 84 5.88 5.59 -3.03
CA ARG A 84 4.53 6.05 -2.71
C ARG A 84 4.45 6.51 -1.27
N ILE A 85 3.82 7.66 -1.05
CA ILE A 85 3.51 8.19 0.27
C ILE A 85 2.04 7.92 0.57
N PHE A 86 1.77 7.46 1.78
CA PHE A 86 0.42 7.20 2.30
C PHE A 86 0.10 8.17 3.44
N ASP A 87 -1.18 8.41 3.64
CA ASP A 87 -1.64 9.13 4.82
C ASP A 87 -1.42 8.34 6.13
N GLY A 88 -1.63 9.00 7.26
CA GLY A 88 -1.47 8.42 8.60
C GLY A 88 -2.69 7.68 9.14
N SER A 89 -3.72 7.43 8.33
CA SER A 89 -4.96 6.79 8.78
C SER A 89 -4.77 5.28 9.04
N LEU A 90 -5.77 4.66 9.70
CA LEU A 90 -5.76 3.21 10.00
C LEU A 90 -5.92 2.33 8.75
N ALA A 91 -6.52 2.87 7.70
CA ALA A 91 -6.60 2.26 6.38
C ALA A 91 -5.93 3.22 5.39
N PRO A 92 -4.58 3.27 5.35
CA PRO A 92 -3.86 4.32 4.67
C PRO A 92 -4.20 4.39 3.19
N ALA A 93 -4.48 5.61 2.71
CA ALA A 93 -4.65 5.89 1.28
C ALA A 93 -3.39 6.56 0.72
N PRO A 94 -3.03 6.29 -0.53
CA PRO A 94 -1.90 6.95 -1.16
C PRO A 94 -2.23 8.43 -1.43
N ILE A 95 -1.30 9.33 -1.05
CA ILE A 95 -1.46 10.79 -1.18
C ILE A 95 -0.50 11.41 -2.19
N GLY A 96 0.52 10.67 -2.63
CA GLY A 96 1.48 11.13 -3.64
C GLY A 96 2.55 10.11 -3.95
N ASP A 97 3.26 10.33 -5.03
CA ASP A 97 4.45 9.56 -5.42
C ASP A 97 5.67 10.47 -5.48
N VAL A 98 6.83 9.93 -5.09
CA VAL A 98 8.14 10.57 -5.22
C VAL A 98 8.96 9.79 -6.24
N ALA A 99 9.54 10.49 -7.19
CA ALA A 99 10.37 9.92 -8.25
C ALA A 99 11.70 10.67 -8.36
N LEU A 100 12.65 10.03 -9.03
CA LEU A 100 13.84 10.69 -9.53
C LEU A 100 13.67 10.94 -11.03
N THR A 101 13.93 12.15 -11.46
CA THR A 101 14.01 12.50 -12.88
C THR A 101 15.29 11.93 -13.50
N ALA A 102 15.42 11.97 -14.83
CA ALA A 102 16.59 11.45 -15.54
C ALA A 102 17.89 12.18 -15.16
N ASP A 103 17.81 13.44 -14.75
CA ASP A 103 18.92 14.27 -14.26
C ASP A 103 19.14 14.13 -12.73
N GLY A 104 18.38 13.26 -12.07
CA GLY A 104 18.52 12.95 -10.64
C GLY A 104 17.80 13.91 -9.70
N ALA A 105 16.98 14.83 -10.20
CA ALA A 105 16.17 15.70 -9.34
C ALA A 105 15.04 14.90 -8.67
N ILE A 106 14.67 15.32 -7.46
CA ILE A 106 13.56 14.73 -6.70
C ILE A 106 12.28 15.43 -7.13
N GLU A 107 11.32 14.67 -7.65
CA GLU A 107 10.02 15.15 -8.05
C GLU A 107 8.92 14.54 -7.18
N ILE A 108 8.00 15.39 -6.68
CA ILE A 108 6.81 14.97 -5.95
C ILE A 108 5.62 15.24 -6.87
N GLY A 109 4.82 14.21 -7.10
CA GLY A 109 3.66 14.29 -7.98
C GLY A 109 2.45 13.54 -7.45
N PRO A 110 1.34 13.61 -8.20
CA PRO A 110 0.16 12.83 -7.88
C PRO A 110 0.45 11.33 -7.93
N VAL A 111 -0.37 10.54 -7.24
CA VAL A 111 -0.31 9.07 -7.31
C VAL A 111 -0.45 8.64 -8.77
N ALA A 112 0.48 7.82 -9.25
CA ALA A 112 0.47 7.34 -10.62
C ALA A 112 -0.77 6.49 -10.90
N ALA A 113 -1.30 6.62 -12.12
CA ALA A 113 -2.47 5.84 -12.56
C ALA A 113 -2.17 4.34 -12.70
N GLU A 114 -0.90 3.97 -12.88
CA GLU A 114 -0.45 2.58 -13.03
C GLU A 114 0.90 2.40 -12.35
N ASP A 115 1.11 1.22 -11.76
CA ASP A 115 2.37 0.82 -11.17
C ASP A 115 3.10 -0.16 -12.09
N SER A 116 4.37 0.13 -12.37
CA SER A 116 5.26 -0.81 -13.04
C SER A 116 5.66 -1.90 -12.06
N VAL A 117 5.50 -3.16 -12.45
CA VAL A 117 5.77 -4.32 -11.61
C VAL A 117 6.75 -5.29 -12.27
N CYS A 118 7.36 -6.14 -11.46
CA CYS A 118 8.28 -7.20 -11.91
C CYS A 118 9.44 -6.67 -12.80
N GLY A 119 10.06 -5.58 -12.36
CA GLY A 119 11.18 -4.98 -13.10
C GLY A 119 10.76 -4.29 -14.40
N GLY A 120 9.53 -3.80 -14.50
CA GLY A 120 9.01 -3.11 -15.67
C GLY A 120 8.41 -4.00 -16.75
N THR A 121 8.31 -5.31 -16.49
CA THR A 121 7.77 -6.26 -17.48
C THR A 121 6.25 -6.20 -17.61
N ASP A 122 5.57 -5.63 -16.62
CA ASP A 122 4.11 -5.48 -16.63
C ASP A 122 3.67 -4.26 -15.81
N VAL A 123 2.37 -3.96 -15.87
CA VAL A 123 1.75 -2.85 -15.15
C VAL A 123 0.48 -3.31 -14.42
N VAL A 124 0.22 -2.72 -13.27
CA VAL A 124 -1.03 -2.84 -12.52
C VAL A 124 -1.65 -1.44 -12.42
N PRO A 125 -2.94 -1.27 -12.75
CA PRO A 125 -3.61 0.01 -12.51
C PRO A 125 -3.61 0.33 -11.03
N ASN A 126 -3.62 1.61 -10.67
CA ASN A 126 -3.82 2.01 -9.30
C ASN A 126 -5.19 1.52 -8.80
N LEU A 127 -5.20 0.67 -7.78
CA LEU A 127 -6.40 0.02 -7.26
C LEU A 127 -6.92 0.66 -5.98
N TYR A 128 -6.10 1.49 -5.32
CA TYR A 128 -6.47 2.11 -4.04
C TYR A 128 -7.77 2.92 -4.14
N GLY A 129 -8.60 2.83 -3.11
CA GLY A 129 -9.88 3.55 -3.06
C GLY A 129 -10.95 3.04 -4.03
N THR A 130 -10.66 2.00 -4.81
CA THR A 130 -11.58 1.47 -5.82
C THR A 130 -12.35 0.26 -5.28
N ARG A 131 -13.66 0.21 -5.55
CA ARG A 131 -14.50 -0.95 -5.18
C ARG A 131 -14.04 -2.20 -5.93
N ILE A 132 -14.08 -3.37 -5.25
CA ILE A 132 -13.54 -4.63 -5.79
C ILE A 132 -14.20 -5.06 -7.13
N ASP A 133 -15.48 -4.78 -7.37
CA ASP A 133 -16.16 -5.07 -8.64
C ASP A 133 -15.59 -4.25 -9.80
N LYS A 134 -15.18 -3.01 -9.55
CA LYS A 134 -14.53 -2.12 -10.54
C LYS A 134 -13.07 -2.50 -10.76
N VAL A 135 -12.34 -2.84 -9.69
CA VAL A 135 -10.98 -3.39 -9.73
C VAL A 135 -10.92 -4.60 -10.64
N ARG A 136 -11.84 -5.56 -10.47
CA ARG A 136 -11.96 -6.75 -11.32
C ARG A 136 -12.03 -6.38 -12.79
N THR A 137 -12.88 -5.42 -13.14
CA THR A 137 -13.04 -4.97 -14.53
C THR A 137 -11.75 -4.33 -15.08
N ALA A 138 -11.07 -3.49 -14.28
CA ALA A 138 -9.82 -2.85 -14.68
C ALA A 138 -8.70 -3.89 -14.88
N LEU A 139 -8.58 -4.85 -13.98
CA LEU A 139 -7.59 -5.94 -14.05
C LEU A 139 -7.81 -6.84 -15.27
N PHE A 140 -9.05 -7.16 -15.59
CA PHE A 140 -9.36 -7.97 -16.78
C PHE A 140 -8.91 -7.30 -18.09
N ARG A 141 -9.08 -5.98 -18.19
CA ARG A 141 -8.58 -5.21 -19.36
C ARG A 141 -7.06 -5.25 -19.50
N LYS A 142 -6.34 -5.42 -18.39
CA LYS A 142 -4.87 -5.56 -18.33
C LYS A 142 -4.40 -7.02 -18.43
N GLY A 143 -5.31 -7.97 -18.65
CA GLY A 143 -4.99 -9.39 -18.85
C GLY A 143 -4.86 -10.21 -17.56
N TRP A 144 -5.09 -9.62 -16.39
CA TRP A 144 -5.17 -10.37 -15.14
C TRP A 144 -6.42 -11.24 -15.11
N ARG A 145 -6.32 -12.42 -14.52
CA ARG A 145 -7.43 -13.38 -14.39
C ARG A 145 -7.63 -13.75 -12.93
N PRO A 146 -8.89 -13.93 -12.47
CA PRO A 146 -9.19 -14.26 -11.10
C PRO A 146 -8.69 -15.68 -10.77
N SER A 147 -8.04 -15.85 -9.62
CA SER A 147 -7.79 -17.16 -9.03
C SER A 147 -8.98 -17.53 -8.16
N LYS A 148 -9.68 -18.59 -8.52
CA LYS A 148 -10.79 -19.06 -7.70
C LYS A 148 -10.30 -19.45 -6.30
N GLY A 149 -10.92 -18.90 -5.27
CA GLY A 149 -10.62 -19.26 -3.89
C GLY A 149 -10.94 -20.72 -3.55
N ALA A 150 -10.32 -21.24 -2.49
CA ALA A 150 -10.58 -22.59 -1.98
C ALA A 150 -12.05 -22.80 -1.61
N SER A 151 -12.50 -24.04 -1.54
CA SER A 151 -13.87 -24.37 -1.12
C SER A 151 -14.16 -23.79 0.28
N LEU A 152 -15.36 -23.24 0.45
CA LEU A 152 -15.82 -22.68 1.71
C LEU A 152 -16.61 -23.71 2.51
N ASN A 153 -16.46 -23.68 3.83
CA ASN A 153 -17.40 -24.33 4.73
C ASN A 153 -18.61 -23.38 4.94
N LEU A 154 -19.69 -23.63 4.25
CA LEU A 154 -20.89 -22.78 4.29
C LEU A 154 -21.60 -22.79 5.66
N LYS A 155 -21.24 -23.71 6.56
CA LYS A 155 -21.75 -23.74 7.94
C LYS A 155 -20.93 -22.86 8.88
N ASP A 156 -19.76 -22.38 8.45
CA ASP A 156 -18.90 -21.52 9.23
C ASP A 156 -19.34 -20.05 9.05
N PRO A 157 -19.86 -19.40 10.11
CA PRO A 157 -20.32 -18.01 10.02
C PRO A 157 -19.17 -17.05 9.65
N LEU A 158 -17.91 -17.39 9.96
CA LEU A 158 -16.73 -16.56 9.61
C LEU A 158 -16.51 -16.51 8.09
N GLN A 159 -17.04 -17.45 7.33
CA GLN A 159 -16.92 -17.50 5.88
C GLN A 159 -18.14 -16.89 5.15
N SER A 160 -19.15 -16.43 5.89
CA SER A 160 -20.41 -15.94 5.32
C SER A 160 -20.20 -14.75 4.37
N PHE A 161 -19.35 -13.80 4.74
CA PHE A 161 -19.07 -12.62 3.90
C PHE A 161 -18.27 -12.99 2.64
N THR A 162 -17.26 -13.85 2.76
CA THR A 162 -16.54 -14.40 1.61
C THR A 162 -17.49 -15.10 0.63
N ASN A 163 -18.41 -15.92 1.18
CA ASN A 163 -19.42 -16.61 0.38
C ASN A 163 -20.35 -15.63 -0.35
N SER A 164 -20.78 -14.56 0.33
CA SER A 164 -21.66 -13.56 -0.27
C SER A 164 -20.98 -12.81 -1.43
N LEU A 165 -19.69 -12.51 -1.33
CA LEU A 165 -18.90 -11.92 -2.41
C LEU A 165 -18.83 -12.88 -3.62
N ARG A 166 -18.56 -14.17 -3.38
CA ARG A 166 -18.49 -15.19 -4.43
C ARG A 166 -19.83 -15.39 -5.13
N GLN A 167 -20.95 -15.36 -4.38
CA GLN A 167 -22.30 -15.41 -4.96
C GLN A 167 -22.62 -14.20 -5.86
N ARG A 168 -22.02 -13.04 -5.58
CA ARG A 168 -22.07 -11.84 -6.41
C ARG A 168 -21.08 -11.86 -7.58
N GLY A 169 -20.39 -13.00 -7.80
CA GLY A 169 -19.47 -13.20 -8.91
C GLY A 169 -18.00 -12.85 -8.61
N ILE A 170 -17.65 -12.42 -7.41
CA ILE A 170 -16.24 -12.16 -7.01
C ILE A 170 -15.60 -13.49 -6.58
N VAL A 171 -15.39 -14.38 -7.55
CA VAL A 171 -14.90 -15.76 -7.30
C VAL A 171 -13.48 -15.83 -6.75
N GLU A 172 -12.71 -14.78 -6.96
CA GLU A 172 -11.34 -14.57 -6.50
C GLU A 172 -11.22 -14.18 -5.02
N ALA A 173 -12.32 -13.94 -4.31
CA ALA A 173 -12.29 -13.72 -2.87
C ALA A 173 -11.74 -14.97 -2.17
N GLN A 174 -10.58 -14.85 -1.49
CA GLN A 174 -9.93 -15.95 -0.81
C GLN A 174 -10.50 -16.11 0.60
N SER A 175 -10.51 -15.05 1.38
CA SER A 175 -11.04 -15.00 2.75
C SER A 175 -11.42 -13.58 3.13
N CYS A 176 -12.32 -13.45 4.09
CA CYS A 176 -12.63 -12.20 4.79
C CYS A 176 -12.53 -12.45 6.30
N ALA A 177 -11.79 -11.59 6.99
CA ALA A 177 -11.72 -11.62 8.45
C ALA A 177 -12.88 -10.79 9.03
N PRO A 178 -13.69 -11.34 9.94
CA PRO A 178 -14.82 -10.62 10.54
C PRO A 178 -14.36 -9.71 11.69
N THR A 179 -13.23 -9.03 11.51
CA THR A 179 -12.68 -8.06 12.46
C THR A 179 -13.17 -6.66 12.13
N GLY A 180 -13.05 -5.71 13.02
CA GLY A 180 -13.68 -4.38 12.93
C GLY A 180 -13.62 -3.64 11.59
N LEU A 181 -12.56 -3.83 10.79
CA LEU A 181 -12.45 -3.26 9.44
C LEU A 181 -12.84 -4.23 8.31
N THR A 182 -13.17 -5.46 8.62
CA THR A 182 -13.56 -6.50 7.64
C THR A 182 -12.57 -6.59 6.46
N TYR A 183 -11.35 -7.02 6.75
CA TYR A 183 -10.33 -7.24 5.72
C TYR A 183 -10.70 -8.44 4.85
N CYS A 184 -10.73 -8.26 3.53
CA CYS A 184 -10.90 -9.33 2.54
C CYS A 184 -9.67 -9.41 1.64
N SER A 185 -9.24 -10.64 1.32
CA SER A 185 -8.15 -10.92 0.39
C SER A 185 -8.66 -11.51 -0.91
N TYR A 186 -8.02 -11.12 -2.01
CA TYR A 186 -8.33 -11.57 -3.37
C TYR A 186 -7.04 -11.92 -4.10
N GLU A 187 -7.11 -12.86 -5.03
CA GLU A 187 -5.97 -13.27 -5.84
C GLU A 187 -6.28 -13.22 -7.33
N TYR A 188 -5.36 -12.62 -8.09
CA TYR A 188 -5.38 -12.61 -9.54
C TYR A 188 -4.05 -13.12 -10.10
N ARG A 189 -4.07 -13.66 -11.33
CA ARG A 189 -2.87 -14.18 -11.99
C ARG A 189 -2.73 -13.61 -13.39
N LYS A 190 -1.48 -13.38 -13.80
CA LYS A 190 -1.11 -13.06 -15.18
C LYS A 190 0.21 -13.75 -15.50
N GLY A 191 0.15 -14.79 -16.35
CA GLY A 191 1.30 -15.66 -16.54
C GLY A 191 1.76 -16.29 -15.23
N ALA A 192 3.02 -16.04 -14.84
CA ALA A 192 3.59 -16.54 -13.59
C ALA A 192 3.45 -15.55 -12.41
N MET A 193 2.94 -14.35 -12.65
CA MET A 193 2.73 -13.33 -11.63
C MET A 193 1.45 -13.59 -10.85
N VAL A 194 1.49 -13.28 -9.55
CA VAL A 194 0.35 -13.32 -8.65
C VAL A 194 0.16 -11.92 -8.07
N LEU A 195 -1.03 -11.35 -8.28
CA LEU A 195 -1.46 -10.11 -7.67
C LEU A 195 -2.38 -10.45 -6.49
N GLU A 196 -1.96 -10.05 -5.31
CA GLU A 196 -2.75 -10.10 -4.10
C GLU A 196 -3.36 -8.72 -3.86
N VAL A 197 -4.66 -8.69 -3.57
CA VAL A 197 -5.40 -7.45 -3.32
C VAL A 197 -6.09 -7.57 -1.97
N THR A 198 -6.05 -6.52 -1.17
CA THR A 198 -6.74 -6.42 0.11
C THR A 198 -7.77 -5.30 0.04
N SER A 199 -8.96 -5.56 0.53
CA SER A 199 -10.00 -4.55 0.72
C SER A 199 -10.45 -4.47 2.16
N THR A 200 -11.07 -3.36 2.53
CA THR A 200 -11.71 -3.14 3.84
C THR A 200 -13.17 -2.73 3.66
N GLY A 201 -13.95 -2.95 4.72
CA GLY A 201 -15.36 -2.60 4.80
C GLY A 201 -16.30 -3.76 4.54
N ASP A 202 -17.52 -3.61 5.06
CA ASP A 202 -18.62 -4.57 4.99
C ASP A 202 -19.66 -4.22 3.91
N ALA A 203 -19.37 -3.24 3.07
CA ALA A 203 -20.22 -2.87 1.94
C ALA A 203 -20.40 -4.05 0.98
N THR A 204 -21.45 -4.02 0.17
CA THR A 204 -21.75 -5.02 -0.87
C THR A 204 -20.53 -5.37 -1.72
N PHE A 205 -19.71 -4.39 -2.05
CA PHE A 205 -18.39 -4.51 -2.66
C PHE A 205 -17.42 -3.62 -1.90
N PRO A 206 -16.56 -4.20 -1.07
CA PRO A 206 -15.62 -3.43 -0.26
C PRO A 206 -14.56 -2.72 -1.11
N THR A 207 -13.90 -1.74 -0.50
CA THR A 207 -12.93 -0.85 -1.15
C THR A 207 -11.51 -1.35 -0.95
N VAL A 208 -10.71 -1.33 -2.00
CA VAL A 208 -9.31 -1.76 -1.96
C VAL A 208 -8.46 -0.76 -1.17
N THR A 209 -7.69 -1.29 -0.23
CA THR A 209 -6.78 -0.54 0.63
C THR A 209 -5.32 -0.97 0.50
N ASP A 210 -5.07 -2.12 -0.14
CA ASP A 210 -3.70 -2.56 -0.41
C ASP A 210 -3.65 -3.56 -1.56
N TYR A 211 -2.50 -3.64 -2.25
CA TYR A 211 -2.20 -4.68 -3.22
C TYR A 211 -0.69 -4.86 -3.42
N SER A 212 -0.30 -6.07 -3.75
CA SER A 212 1.09 -6.41 -4.06
C SER A 212 1.20 -7.44 -5.17
N VAL A 213 2.31 -7.42 -5.92
CA VAL A 213 2.59 -8.39 -6.97
C VAL A 213 3.77 -9.25 -6.59
N LYS A 214 3.54 -10.57 -6.58
CA LYS A 214 4.60 -11.57 -6.46
C LYS A 214 5.08 -11.93 -7.86
N CYS A 215 6.31 -11.56 -8.15
CA CYS A 215 6.98 -11.89 -9.41
C CYS A 215 7.62 -13.27 -9.29
N LYS A 216 7.53 -14.09 -10.34
CA LYS A 216 8.33 -15.31 -10.36
C LYS A 216 9.80 -14.92 -10.56
N PRO A 217 10.74 -15.48 -9.78
CA PRO A 217 12.16 -15.25 -10.02
C PRO A 217 12.52 -15.69 -11.45
N PRO A 218 13.44 -14.99 -12.13
CA PRO A 218 13.97 -15.45 -13.40
C PRO A 218 14.57 -16.85 -13.19
N LYS A 219 14.31 -17.75 -14.15
CA LYS A 219 14.91 -19.10 -14.17
C LYS A 219 16.38 -19.00 -14.49
#